data_4b06a798805777908edc12da9a827f21
#
_entry.id   4b06a798805777908edc12da9a827f21
#
_cell.length_a   1.000
_cell.length_b   1.000
_cell.length_c   1.000
_cell.angle_alpha   90.00
_cell.angle_beta   90.00
_cell.angle_gamma   90.00
#
_symmetry.space_group_name_H-M   'P 1'
#
loop_
_entity.id
_entity.type
_entity.pdbx_description
1 polymer ?
#
loop_
_entity_poly.entity_id
_entity_poly.type
_entity_poly.pdbx_seq_one_letter_code
_entity_poly.pdbx_strand_id
1 'polypeptide(L)'
;MFDISPDHAIGFYTGSLALPLALLALRLRRPVGVTGTVLGASVLMAMSGAIHLGLSWTHRREPITAALFASNGVSYLALSQMYAWRWWRPAAVALIVATLLGYLGYIVLNFDTPDQIGVATKLLELTALGLVLIPVHGETRRRASRWTGLGVALPLLTLVMVATVWIDDLARPDAQHAHAGAVQQQTNGVATPEQVAAAQKLYDETATAIAPYMDWHVAWQAGYRPGPTNTPSTHWMNQRYVDAGYVMDPNHPQGLVYANTKHGPVLIGAMFQMQHLGQFGPDPGGPLTAWHEHQNICFTPFGFEFSLMTPTSTCPLGAIDISAPPMLHVWIVGNPTGPFAVDIDPGVVKKIDQT
;
A
#
# COMPACT_ATOMS: atom_id res chain seq x y z
N MET A 1 1.84 7.97 -11.06
CA MET A 1 2.49 6.65 -11.04
C MET A 1 1.67 5.75 -10.15
N PHE A 2 1.83 4.43 -10.21
CA PHE A 2 0.88 3.49 -9.62
C PHE A 2 0.97 3.48 -8.10
N ASP A 3 -0.16 3.62 -7.43
CA ASP A 3 -0.27 3.54 -5.98
C ASP A 3 -0.52 2.10 -5.54
N ILE A 4 -0.34 1.80 -4.25
CA ILE A 4 -0.81 0.54 -3.69
C ILE A 4 -2.18 0.78 -3.11
N SER A 5 -3.17 0.05 -3.61
CA SER A 5 -4.43 -0.09 -2.91
C SER A 5 -4.15 -0.68 -1.50
N PRO A 6 -4.73 -0.13 -0.43
CA PRO A 6 -4.58 -0.70 0.92
C PRO A 6 -4.87 -2.19 0.97
N ASP A 7 -5.82 -2.64 0.15
CA ASP A 7 -6.19 -4.05 0.01
C ASP A 7 -5.05 -4.90 -0.56
N HIS A 8 -4.19 -4.33 -1.40
CA HIS A 8 -3.09 -5.04 -2.02
C HIS A 8 -1.80 -5.06 -1.17
N ALA A 9 -1.72 -4.26 -0.10
CA ALA A 9 -0.55 -4.22 0.79
C ALA A 9 -0.20 -5.61 1.37
N ILE A 10 -1.20 -6.48 1.59
CA ILE A 10 -1.00 -7.85 2.03
C ILE A 10 -0.11 -8.65 1.05
N GLY A 11 -0.18 -8.33 -0.25
CA GLY A 11 0.65 -8.97 -1.27
C GLY A 11 2.14 -8.74 -1.02
N PHE A 12 2.54 -7.55 -0.59
CA PHE A 12 3.93 -7.28 -0.24
C PHE A 12 4.40 -8.13 0.95
N TYR A 13 3.61 -8.22 2.02
CA TYR A 13 3.98 -9.00 3.20
C TYR A 13 4.09 -10.49 2.87
N THR A 14 3.11 -11.03 2.15
CA THR A 14 3.12 -12.45 1.77
C THR A 14 4.26 -12.78 0.81
N GLY A 15 4.54 -11.92 -0.17
CA GLY A 15 5.67 -12.07 -1.09
C GLY A 15 7.02 -11.96 -0.38
N SER A 16 7.19 -10.98 0.50
CA SER A 16 8.42 -10.79 1.29
C SER A 16 8.68 -11.97 2.23
N LEU A 17 7.65 -12.50 2.88
CA LEU A 17 7.78 -13.67 3.74
C LEU A 17 8.09 -14.95 2.95
N ALA A 18 7.59 -15.06 1.72
CA ALA A 18 7.84 -16.21 0.86
C ALA A 18 9.33 -16.34 0.47
N LEU A 19 10.06 -15.24 0.34
CA LEU A 19 11.47 -15.25 -0.03
C LEU A 19 12.34 -16.08 0.95
N PRO A 20 12.42 -15.76 2.26
CA PRO A 20 13.23 -16.53 3.18
C PRO A 20 12.73 -17.98 3.33
N LEU A 21 11.41 -18.21 3.24
CA LEU A 21 10.84 -19.57 3.30
C LEU A 21 11.25 -20.41 2.08
N ALA A 22 11.20 -19.83 0.88
CA ALA A 22 11.65 -20.51 -0.34
C ALA A 22 13.14 -20.83 -0.31
N LEU A 23 13.97 -19.87 0.12
CA LEU A 23 15.42 -20.08 0.29
C LEU A 23 15.73 -21.16 1.32
N LEU A 24 15.01 -21.16 2.45
CA LEU A 24 15.14 -22.20 3.48
C LEU A 24 14.74 -23.58 2.93
N ALA A 25 13.63 -23.67 2.21
CA ALA A 25 13.18 -24.92 1.58
C ALA A 25 14.21 -25.48 0.60
N LEU A 26 14.82 -24.62 -0.22
CA LEU A 26 15.91 -25.01 -1.13
C LEU A 26 17.14 -25.48 -0.36
N ARG A 27 17.52 -24.80 0.71
CA ARG A 27 18.64 -25.18 1.56
C ARG A 27 18.42 -26.55 2.22
N LEU A 28 17.23 -26.83 2.70
CA LEU A 28 16.89 -28.11 3.34
C LEU A 28 16.84 -29.25 2.34
N ARG A 29 16.32 -29.03 1.14
CA ARG A 29 16.20 -30.07 0.09
C ARG A 29 17.52 -30.38 -0.61
N ARG A 30 18.50 -29.48 -0.58
CA ARG A 30 19.83 -29.62 -1.21
C ARG A 30 19.73 -30.17 -2.64
N PRO A 31 19.04 -29.49 -3.57
CA PRO A 31 18.82 -30.02 -4.92
C PRO A 31 20.14 -30.21 -5.66
N VAL A 32 20.42 -31.47 -6.06
CA VAL A 32 21.64 -31.86 -6.77
C VAL A 32 21.36 -31.78 -8.28
N GLY A 33 22.31 -31.21 -9.04
CA GLY A 33 22.21 -31.15 -10.51
C GLY A 33 21.23 -30.09 -11.07
N VAL A 34 20.63 -29.27 -10.20
CA VAL A 34 19.74 -28.15 -10.61
C VAL A 34 20.55 -26.87 -10.72
N THR A 35 20.39 -26.14 -11.82
CA THR A 35 21.12 -24.89 -12.05
C THR A 35 20.59 -23.75 -11.18
N GLY A 36 21.47 -22.80 -10.85
CA GLY A 36 21.08 -21.61 -10.08
C GLY A 36 19.95 -20.78 -10.74
N THR A 37 19.86 -20.79 -12.07
CA THR A 37 18.77 -20.10 -12.81
C THR A 37 17.41 -20.75 -12.57
N VAL A 38 17.34 -22.06 -12.55
CA VAL A 38 16.12 -22.81 -12.21
C VAL A 38 15.71 -22.56 -10.78
N LEU A 39 16.68 -22.59 -9.85
CA LEU A 39 16.41 -22.30 -8.42
C LEU A 39 15.95 -20.85 -8.22
N GLY A 40 16.60 -19.89 -8.87
CA GLY A 40 16.18 -18.49 -8.84
C GLY A 40 14.76 -18.28 -9.38
N ALA A 41 14.44 -18.90 -10.52
CA ALA A 41 13.08 -18.87 -11.07
C ALA A 41 12.06 -19.47 -10.10
N SER A 42 12.39 -20.58 -9.45
CA SER A 42 11.52 -21.22 -8.46
C SER A 42 11.26 -20.33 -7.25
N VAL A 43 12.25 -19.59 -6.76
CA VAL A 43 12.08 -18.61 -5.67
C VAL A 43 11.14 -17.48 -6.10
N LEU A 44 11.37 -16.88 -7.26
CA LEU A 44 10.52 -15.79 -7.77
C LEU A 44 9.08 -16.26 -8.01
N MET A 45 8.91 -17.47 -8.53
CA MET A 45 7.59 -18.08 -8.68
C MET A 45 6.91 -18.31 -7.32
N ALA A 46 7.66 -18.73 -6.29
CA ALA A 46 7.11 -18.87 -4.93
C ALA A 46 6.66 -17.52 -4.35
N MET A 47 7.42 -16.46 -4.57
CA MET A 47 7.05 -15.10 -4.17
C MET A 47 5.77 -14.64 -4.89
N SER A 48 5.70 -14.77 -6.21
CA SER A 48 4.49 -14.44 -6.98
C SER A 48 3.28 -15.23 -6.50
N GLY A 49 3.45 -16.54 -6.25
CA GLY A 49 2.40 -17.39 -5.71
C GLY A 49 1.86 -16.92 -4.36
N ALA A 50 2.75 -16.51 -3.46
CA ALA A 50 2.37 -16.00 -2.14
C ALA A 50 1.65 -14.64 -2.24
N ILE A 51 2.09 -13.75 -3.15
CA ILE A 51 1.40 -12.48 -3.43
C ILE A 51 -0.04 -12.77 -3.89
N HIS A 52 -0.22 -13.62 -4.88
CA HIS A 52 -1.56 -13.97 -5.38
C HIS A 52 -2.46 -14.59 -4.30
N LEU A 53 -1.91 -15.43 -3.40
CA LEU A 53 -2.70 -15.94 -2.27
C LEU A 53 -3.07 -14.83 -1.28
N GLY A 54 -2.18 -13.90 -1.02
CA GLY A 54 -2.49 -12.72 -0.21
C GLY A 54 -3.65 -11.92 -0.82
N LEU A 55 -3.57 -11.63 -2.12
CA LEU A 55 -4.61 -10.91 -2.86
C LEU A 55 -5.94 -11.66 -2.90
N SER A 56 -5.93 -13.00 -2.94
CA SER A 56 -7.17 -13.78 -2.88
C SER A 56 -7.96 -13.56 -1.58
N TRP A 57 -7.26 -13.30 -0.49
CA TRP A 57 -7.89 -13.02 0.80
C TRP A 57 -8.58 -11.65 0.83
N THR A 58 -7.97 -10.63 0.25
CA THR A 58 -8.55 -9.29 0.20
C THR A 58 -9.78 -9.24 -0.70
N HIS A 59 -9.72 -9.94 -1.84
CA HIS A 59 -10.86 -10.07 -2.77
C HIS A 59 -11.89 -11.13 -2.37
N ARG A 60 -11.92 -11.61 -1.12
CA ARG A 60 -12.84 -12.67 -0.67
C ARG A 60 -14.33 -12.35 -0.84
N ARG A 61 -14.68 -11.08 -0.97
CA ARG A 61 -16.05 -10.62 -1.27
C ARG A 61 -16.41 -10.72 -2.76
N GLU A 62 -15.42 -10.92 -3.61
CA GLU A 62 -15.52 -11.07 -5.06
C GLU A 62 -15.14 -12.51 -5.44
N PRO A 63 -16.07 -13.47 -5.39
CA PRO A 63 -15.73 -14.90 -5.42
C PRO A 63 -14.96 -15.32 -6.67
N ILE A 64 -15.23 -14.70 -7.82
CA ILE A 64 -14.53 -15.02 -9.08
C ILE A 64 -13.09 -14.51 -9.01
N THR A 65 -12.89 -13.26 -8.64
CA THR A 65 -11.56 -12.64 -8.50
C THR A 65 -10.72 -13.38 -7.46
N ALA A 66 -11.30 -13.68 -6.29
CA ALA A 66 -10.63 -14.44 -5.24
C ALA A 66 -10.24 -15.85 -5.72
N ALA A 67 -11.11 -16.56 -6.45
CA ALA A 67 -10.81 -17.88 -6.98
C ALA A 67 -9.70 -17.83 -8.05
N LEU A 68 -9.68 -16.81 -8.90
CA LEU A 68 -8.62 -16.61 -9.90
C LEU A 68 -7.26 -16.35 -9.22
N PHE A 69 -7.20 -15.45 -8.24
CA PHE A 69 -5.99 -15.22 -7.46
C PHE A 69 -5.54 -16.48 -6.71
N ALA A 70 -6.46 -17.17 -6.03
CA ALA A 70 -6.13 -18.40 -5.30
C ALA A 70 -5.60 -19.50 -6.21
N SER A 71 -6.28 -19.77 -7.32
CA SER A 71 -5.86 -20.81 -8.28
C SER A 71 -4.50 -20.49 -8.90
N ASN A 72 -4.26 -19.23 -9.23
CA ASN A 72 -3.00 -18.76 -9.75
C ASN A 72 -1.88 -18.90 -8.71
N GLY A 73 -2.14 -18.44 -7.48
CA GLY A 73 -1.18 -18.54 -6.37
C GLY A 73 -0.79 -19.98 -6.07
N VAL A 74 -1.77 -20.90 -5.96
CA VAL A 74 -1.51 -22.34 -5.77
C VAL A 74 -0.70 -22.93 -6.92
N SER A 75 -1.01 -22.55 -8.18
CA SER A 75 -0.28 -23.04 -9.35
C SER A 75 1.19 -22.61 -9.35
N TYR A 76 1.47 -21.34 -9.01
CA TYR A 76 2.83 -20.83 -8.85
C TYR A 76 3.59 -21.54 -7.74
N LEU A 77 2.97 -21.71 -6.56
CA LEU A 77 3.60 -22.42 -5.44
C LEU A 77 3.88 -23.88 -5.77
N ALA A 78 2.93 -24.57 -6.40
CA ALA A 78 3.13 -25.97 -6.82
C ALA A 78 4.28 -26.08 -7.82
N LEU A 79 4.28 -25.30 -8.90
CA LEU A 79 5.35 -25.32 -9.89
C LEU A 79 6.69 -24.88 -9.32
N SER A 80 6.74 -23.95 -8.37
CA SER A 80 7.99 -23.57 -7.71
C SER A 80 8.70 -24.72 -7.01
N GLN A 81 7.95 -25.77 -6.63
CA GLN A 81 8.50 -26.99 -5.98
C GLN A 81 8.77 -28.13 -6.97
N MET A 82 8.25 -28.06 -8.19
CA MET A 82 8.31 -29.14 -9.18
C MET A 82 9.47 -28.98 -10.19
N TYR A 83 10.50 -28.22 -9.86
CA TYR A 83 11.61 -27.89 -10.77
C TYR A 83 12.39 -29.12 -11.32
N ALA A 84 12.27 -30.27 -10.72
CA ALA A 84 12.82 -31.53 -11.23
C ALA A 84 11.89 -32.25 -12.25
N TRP A 85 10.67 -31.78 -12.42
CA TRP A 85 9.73 -32.40 -13.35
C TRP A 85 10.09 -32.04 -14.79
N ARG A 86 10.11 -33.05 -15.70
CA ARG A 86 10.52 -32.87 -17.10
C ARG A 86 9.76 -31.80 -17.88
N TRP A 87 8.49 -31.57 -17.51
CA TRP A 87 7.61 -30.57 -18.12
C TRP A 87 7.58 -29.24 -17.35
N TRP A 88 8.41 -29.08 -16.34
CA TRP A 88 8.43 -27.90 -15.50
C TRP A 88 8.61 -26.60 -16.30
N ARG A 89 9.57 -26.53 -17.22
CA ARG A 89 9.84 -25.34 -18.02
C ARG A 89 8.66 -24.93 -18.90
N PRO A 90 8.09 -25.80 -19.78
CA PRO A 90 6.92 -25.42 -20.57
C PRO A 90 5.71 -25.08 -19.70
N ALA A 91 5.50 -25.73 -18.58
CA ALA A 91 4.42 -25.40 -17.65
C ALA A 91 4.64 -24.04 -16.98
N ALA A 92 5.87 -23.73 -16.54
CA ALA A 92 6.21 -22.43 -15.97
C ALA A 92 6.03 -21.29 -16.99
N VAL A 93 6.49 -21.48 -18.24
CA VAL A 93 6.29 -20.51 -19.32
C VAL A 93 4.80 -20.30 -19.58
N ALA A 94 4.02 -21.37 -19.69
CA ALA A 94 2.59 -21.28 -19.93
C ALA A 94 1.84 -20.55 -18.80
N LEU A 95 2.16 -20.85 -17.54
CA LEU A 95 1.57 -20.19 -16.39
C LEU A 95 1.90 -18.70 -16.36
N ILE A 96 3.19 -18.36 -16.49
CA ILE A 96 3.63 -16.95 -16.45
C ILE A 96 2.99 -16.15 -17.59
N VAL A 97 3.00 -16.68 -18.81
CA VAL A 97 2.40 -15.99 -19.97
C VAL A 97 0.88 -15.83 -19.77
N ALA A 98 0.19 -16.86 -19.29
CA ALA A 98 -1.25 -16.77 -19.02
C ALA A 98 -1.56 -15.71 -17.96
N THR A 99 -0.75 -15.62 -16.90
CA THR A 99 -0.92 -14.62 -15.84
C THR A 99 -0.65 -13.19 -16.33
N LEU A 100 0.39 -13.00 -17.16
CA LEU A 100 0.68 -11.72 -17.80
C LEU A 100 -0.45 -11.26 -18.72
N LEU A 101 -0.96 -12.16 -19.56
CA LEU A 101 -2.11 -11.85 -20.42
C LEU A 101 -3.38 -11.60 -19.63
N GLY A 102 -3.62 -12.36 -18.56
CA GLY A 102 -4.75 -12.14 -17.65
C GLY A 102 -4.69 -10.75 -16.99
N TYR A 103 -3.53 -10.34 -16.53
CA TYR A 103 -3.32 -9.01 -15.95
C TYR A 103 -3.55 -7.88 -16.98
N LEU A 104 -3.00 -8.01 -18.17
CA LEU A 104 -3.24 -7.05 -19.25
C LEU A 104 -4.73 -6.97 -19.62
N GLY A 105 -5.41 -8.11 -19.71
CA GLY A 105 -6.86 -8.15 -19.94
C GLY A 105 -7.65 -7.46 -18.85
N TYR A 106 -7.26 -7.64 -17.59
CA TYR A 106 -7.92 -7.04 -16.43
C TYR A 106 -7.84 -5.50 -16.48
N ILE A 107 -6.66 -4.97 -16.83
CA ILE A 107 -6.44 -3.52 -17.00
C ILE A 107 -7.20 -2.97 -18.22
N VAL A 108 -7.08 -3.62 -19.39
CA VAL A 108 -7.68 -3.15 -20.63
C VAL A 108 -9.21 -3.14 -20.54
N LEU A 109 -9.79 -4.08 -19.79
CA LEU A 109 -11.23 -4.16 -19.56
C LEU A 109 -11.70 -3.24 -18.41
N ASN A 110 -10.81 -2.44 -17.82
CA ASN A 110 -11.07 -1.50 -16.73
C ASN A 110 -11.73 -2.16 -15.50
N PHE A 111 -11.35 -3.40 -15.19
CA PHE A 111 -11.77 -4.03 -13.93
C PHE A 111 -11.06 -3.44 -12.72
N ASP A 112 -9.84 -2.94 -12.93
CA ASP A 112 -9.07 -2.24 -11.90
C ASP A 112 -7.99 -1.36 -12.55
N THR A 113 -7.40 -0.45 -11.76
CA THR A 113 -6.26 0.37 -12.17
C THR A 113 -4.94 -0.34 -11.80
N PRO A 114 -3.88 -0.18 -12.64
CA PRO A 114 -2.58 -0.74 -12.28
C PRO A 114 -2.07 -0.14 -10.96
N ASP A 115 -1.70 -1.00 -10.03
CA ASP A 115 -1.06 -0.62 -8.78
C ASP A 115 0.39 -1.11 -8.70
N GLN A 116 1.14 -0.65 -7.69
CA GLN A 116 2.55 -1.03 -7.53
C GLN A 116 2.73 -2.53 -7.26
N ILE A 117 1.83 -3.17 -6.51
CA ILE A 117 1.92 -4.61 -6.22
C ILE A 117 1.69 -5.44 -7.49
N GLY A 118 0.69 -5.06 -8.29
CA GLY A 118 0.45 -5.69 -9.58
C GLY A 118 1.67 -5.57 -10.50
N VAL A 119 2.21 -4.36 -10.66
CA VAL A 119 3.40 -4.11 -11.50
C VAL A 119 4.62 -4.86 -10.97
N ALA A 120 4.92 -4.77 -9.65
CA ALA A 120 6.04 -5.49 -9.04
C ALA A 120 5.93 -7.01 -9.23
N THR A 121 4.73 -7.56 -9.07
CA THR A 121 4.47 -8.98 -9.31
C THR A 121 4.76 -9.37 -10.75
N LYS A 122 4.33 -8.53 -11.72
CA LYS A 122 4.61 -8.79 -13.14
C LYS A 122 6.12 -8.67 -13.47
N LEU A 123 6.85 -7.78 -12.81
CA LEU A 123 8.30 -7.71 -12.96
C LEU A 123 8.99 -8.96 -12.38
N LEU A 124 8.53 -9.49 -11.23
CA LEU A 124 9.00 -10.77 -10.69
C LEU A 124 8.74 -11.92 -11.66
N GLU A 125 7.55 -11.99 -12.24
CA GLU A 125 7.14 -13.01 -13.20
C GLU A 125 7.94 -12.92 -14.51
N LEU A 126 8.16 -11.72 -15.05
CA LEU A 126 9.01 -11.51 -16.23
C LEU A 126 10.46 -11.93 -15.93
N THR A 127 10.97 -11.61 -14.75
CA THR A 127 12.30 -12.05 -14.34
C THR A 127 12.39 -13.57 -14.22
N ALA A 128 11.37 -14.21 -13.64
CA ALA A 128 11.27 -15.67 -13.56
C ALA A 128 11.20 -16.28 -14.97
N LEU A 129 10.42 -15.69 -15.88
CA LEU A 129 10.34 -16.11 -17.29
C LEU A 129 11.72 -16.07 -17.97
N GLY A 130 12.44 -14.96 -17.81
CA GLY A 130 13.80 -14.81 -18.32
C GLY A 130 14.73 -15.94 -17.84
N LEU A 131 14.70 -16.24 -16.52
CA LEU A 131 15.49 -17.32 -15.92
C LEU A 131 15.06 -18.72 -16.41
N VAL A 132 13.76 -18.95 -16.59
CA VAL A 132 13.21 -20.22 -17.14
C VAL A 132 13.66 -20.44 -18.56
N LEU A 133 13.77 -19.40 -19.36
CA LEU A 133 14.16 -19.46 -20.76
C LEU A 133 15.65 -19.72 -20.97
N ILE A 134 16.51 -19.56 -19.95
CA ILE A 134 17.94 -19.89 -20.07
C ILE A 134 18.13 -21.37 -20.31
N PRO A 135 18.86 -21.79 -21.36
CA PRO A 135 19.13 -23.19 -21.66
C PRO A 135 19.96 -23.85 -20.56
N VAL A 136 19.66 -25.11 -20.24
CA VAL A 136 20.42 -25.83 -19.20
C VAL A 136 21.54 -26.67 -19.83
N HIS A 137 21.25 -27.44 -20.87
CA HIS A 137 22.21 -28.33 -21.54
C HIS A 137 21.79 -28.61 -23.01
N GLY A 138 22.74 -28.94 -23.86
CA GLY A 138 22.48 -29.61 -25.16
C GLY A 138 22.04 -28.71 -26.32
N GLU A 139 21.98 -27.40 -26.15
CA GLU A 139 21.64 -26.47 -27.25
C GLU A 139 22.90 -25.97 -27.97
N THR A 140 22.76 -25.64 -29.27
CA THR A 140 23.87 -25.06 -30.02
C THR A 140 24.38 -23.78 -29.40
N ARG A 141 25.68 -23.54 -29.38
CA ARG A 141 26.36 -22.37 -28.80
C ARG A 141 25.70 -21.03 -29.17
N ARG A 142 25.23 -20.91 -30.40
CA ARG A 142 24.61 -19.69 -30.92
C ARG A 142 23.21 -19.45 -30.33
N ARG A 143 22.44 -20.51 -30.09
CA ARG A 143 21.11 -20.46 -29.51
C ARG A 143 21.18 -20.23 -28.00
N ALA A 144 22.13 -20.91 -27.34
CA ALA A 144 22.43 -20.69 -25.93
C ALA A 144 22.80 -19.23 -25.64
N SER A 145 23.62 -18.60 -26.49
CA SER A 145 24.02 -17.19 -26.30
C SER A 145 22.84 -16.21 -26.33
N ARG A 146 21.84 -16.45 -27.22
CA ARG A 146 20.64 -15.59 -27.28
C ARG A 146 19.76 -15.73 -26.06
N TRP A 147 19.50 -16.95 -25.63
CA TRP A 147 18.68 -17.20 -24.44
C TRP A 147 19.36 -16.71 -23.15
N THR A 148 20.67 -16.88 -23.04
CA THR A 148 21.44 -16.33 -21.91
C THR A 148 21.36 -14.80 -21.91
N GLY A 149 21.47 -14.16 -23.08
CA GLY A 149 21.32 -12.70 -23.21
C GLY A 149 19.95 -12.21 -22.70
N LEU A 150 18.86 -12.85 -23.13
CA LEU A 150 17.52 -12.52 -22.66
C LEU A 150 17.34 -12.77 -21.15
N GLY A 151 17.82 -13.92 -20.67
CA GLY A 151 17.71 -14.30 -19.26
C GLY A 151 18.55 -13.44 -18.32
N VAL A 152 19.55 -12.73 -18.84
CA VAL A 152 20.32 -11.74 -18.08
C VAL A 152 19.73 -10.35 -18.24
N ALA A 153 19.28 -9.98 -19.44
CA ALA A 153 18.77 -8.64 -19.73
C ALA A 153 17.51 -8.31 -18.93
N LEU A 154 16.57 -9.27 -18.79
CA LEU A 154 15.32 -9.04 -18.04
C LEU A 154 15.56 -8.79 -16.56
N PRO A 155 16.29 -9.63 -15.81
CA PRO A 155 16.62 -9.35 -14.40
C PRO A 155 17.41 -8.06 -14.22
N LEU A 156 18.36 -7.79 -15.11
CA LEU A 156 19.17 -6.57 -15.04
C LEU A 156 18.32 -5.32 -15.29
N LEU A 157 17.42 -5.35 -16.27
CA LEU A 157 16.49 -4.25 -16.53
C LEU A 157 15.58 -3.99 -15.33
N THR A 158 15.05 -5.05 -14.73
CA THR A 158 14.24 -4.95 -13.50
C THR A 158 15.06 -4.30 -12.38
N LEU A 159 16.30 -4.74 -12.17
CA LEU A 159 17.19 -4.18 -11.15
C LEU A 159 17.50 -2.70 -11.41
N VAL A 160 17.76 -2.33 -12.66
CA VAL A 160 18.01 -0.93 -13.03
C VAL A 160 16.77 -0.07 -12.80
N MET A 161 15.60 -0.51 -13.23
CA MET A 161 14.34 0.22 -13.00
C MET A 161 14.08 0.44 -11.51
N VAL A 162 14.34 -0.56 -10.70
CA VAL A 162 14.20 -0.49 -9.25
C VAL A 162 15.24 0.44 -8.64
N ALA A 163 16.51 0.37 -9.06
CA ALA A 163 17.59 1.20 -8.55
C ALA A 163 17.44 2.68 -8.93
N THR A 164 16.86 2.99 -10.11
CA THR A 164 16.65 4.39 -10.51
C THR A 164 15.67 5.13 -9.59
N VAL A 165 14.64 4.44 -9.11
CA VAL A 165 13.67 5.02 -8.16
C VAL A 165 14.37 5.39 -6.85
N TRP A 166 15.26 4.53 -6.34
CA TRP A 166 16.05 4.78 -5.13
C TRP A 166 17.05 5.94 -5.26
N ILE A 167 17.78 5.94 -6.37
CA ILE A 167 18.79 6.97 -6.60
C ILE A 167 18.11 8.34 -6.70
N ASP A 168 16.94 8.38 -7.33
CA ASP A 168 16.18 9.62 -7.46
C ASP A 168 15.69 10.11 -6.10
N ASP A 169 15.22 9.23 -5.25
CA ASP A 169 14.76 9.54 -3.91
C ASP A 169 15.90 10.04 -2.99
N LEU A 170 17.02 9.32 -2.97
CA LEU A 170 18.21 9.72 -2.22
C LEU A 170 18.84 11.03 -2.70
N ALA A 171 18.68 11.35 -3.99
CA ALA A 171 19.21 12.59 -4.57
C ALA A 171 18.38 13.84 -4.22
N ARG A 172 17.18 13.66 -3.66
CA ARG A 172 16.23 14.75 -3.41
C ARG A 172 15.63 14.71 -1.99
N PRO A 173 16.45 14.80 -0.95
CA PRO A 173 16.00 14.75 0.45
C PRO A 173 15.03 15.88 0.84
N ASP A 174 15.02 16.98 0.06
CA ASP A 174 14.18 18.16 0.35
C ASP A 174 12.72 18.02 -0.14
N ALA A 175 12.40 16.94 -0.85
CA ALA A 175 11.02 16.64 -1.26
C ALA A 175 10.12 16.16 -0.11
N GLN A 176 10.66 16.06 1.10
CA GLN A 176 9.96 15.61 2.30
C GLN A 176 9.03 16.70 2.87
N HIS A 177 7.83 16.80 2.35
CA HIS A 177 6.78 17.63 2.97
C HIS A 177 5.58 16.75 3.27
N ALA A 178 5.12 16.81 4.51
CA ALA A 178 4.16 15.89 5.12
C ALA A 178 2.85 15.70 4.34
N HIS A 179 2.45 16.63 3.50
CA HIS A 179 1.22 16.54 2.70
C HIS A 179 1.40 17.03 1.25
N ALA A 180 2.63 17.09 0.77
CA ALA A 180 2.88 17.32 -0.65
C ALA A 180 2.30 16.14 -1.45
N GLY A 181 1.22 16.39 -2.19
CA GLY A 181 0.50 15.39 -2.97
C GLY A 181 -0.86 14.95 -2.40
N ALA A 182 -1.30 15.51 -1.27
CA ALA A 182 -2.69 15.40 -0.88
C ALA A 182 -3.58 16.08 -1.94
N VAL A 183 -4.47 15.32 -2.54
CA VAL A 183 -5.49 15.87 -3.45
C VAL A 183 -6.61 16.40 -2.58
N GLN A 184 -6.81 17.72 -2.62
CA GLN A 184 -7.89 18.36 -1.88
C GLN A 184 -9.12 18.53 -2.76
N GLN A 185 -10.29 18.34 -2.16
CA GLN A 185 -11.55 18.75 -2.78
C GLN A 185 -11.49 20.26 -3.04
N GLN A 186 -11.59 20.66 -4.28
CA GLN A 186 -11.59 22.09 -4.62
C GLN A 186 -12.92 22.70 -4.27
N THR A 187 -12.93 23.48 -3.20
CA THR A 187 -14.05 24.31 -2.80
C THR A 187 -13.64 25.77 -2.96
N ASN A 188 -14.24 26.45 -3.94
CA ASN A 188 -13.92 27.84 -4.24
C ASN A 188 -14.92 28.77 -3.55
N GLY A 189 -14.45 29.90 -3.06
CA GLY A 189 -15.30 30.99 -2.57
C GLY A 189 -15.17 31.27 -1.07
N VAL A 190 -16.07 32.12 -0.58
CA VAL A 190 -16.22 32.44 0.84
C VAL A 190 -17.41 31.63 1.37
N ALA A 191 -17.24 31.00 2.54
CA ALA A 191 -18.31 30.22 3.16
C ALA A 191 -19.55 31.13 3.44
N THR A 192 -20.73 30.62 3.13
CA THR A 192 -21.98 31.28 3.49
C THR A 192 -22.25 31.16 5.00
N PRO A 193 -23.13 32.03 5.59
CA PRO A 193 -23.49 31.89 7.01
C PRO A 193 -24.03 30.49 7.36
N GLU A 194 -24.77 29.86 6.45
CA GLU A 194 -25.31 28.50 6.61
C GLU A 194 -24.19 27.46 6.65
N GLN A 195 -23.18 27.59 5.78
CA GLN A 195 -22.00 26.75 5.76
C GLN A 195 -21.15 26.90 7.02
N VAL A 196 -21.00 28.14 7.49
CA VAL A 196 -20.32 28.41 8.79
C VAL A 196 -21.07 27.75 9.94
N ALA A 197 -22.39 27.87 10.00
CA ALA A 197 -23.21 27.25 11.02
C ALA A 197 -23.15 25.70 10.96
N ALA A 198 -23.14 25.13 9.74
CA ALA A 198 -23.05 23.69 9.54
C ALA A 198 -21.66 23.15 9.94
N ALA A 199 -20.59 23.85 9.61
CA ALA A 199 -19.23 23.51 10.04
C ALA A 199 -19.12 23.57 11.59
N GLN A 200 -19.63 24.62 12.22
CA GLN A 200 -19.61 24.72 13.69
C GLN A 200 -20.40 23.59 14.33
N LYS A 201 -21.57 23.26 13.81
CA LYS A 201 -22.36 22.12 14.30
C LYS A 201 -21.60 20.81 14.20
N LEU A 202 -20.95 20.53 13.06
CA LEU A 202 -20.13 19.33 12.89
C LEU A 202 -18.99 19.27 13.89
N TYR A 203 -18.33 20.41 14.13
CA TYR A 203 -17.26 20.50 15.14
C TYR A 203 -17.80 20.18 16.54
N ASP A 204 -18.88 20.84 16.98
CA ASP A 204 -19.42 20.68 18.33
C ASP A 204 -19.92 19.24 18.60
N GLU A 205 -20.61 18.68 17.61
CA GLU A 205 -21.10 17.28 17.69
C GLU A 205 -19.93 16.29 17.74
N THR A 206 -18.92 16.49 16.91
CA THR A 206 -17.73 15.61 16.89
C THR A 206 -16.95 15.75 18.20
N ALA A 207 -16.65 16.96 18.65
CA ALA A 207 -15.93 17.19 19.91
C ALA A 207 -16.64 16.57 21.11
N THR A 208 -17.98 16.65 21.13
CA THR A 208 -18.81 16.03 22.17
C THR A 208 -18.73 14.51 22.11
N ALA A 209 -18.88 13.94 20.93
CA ALA A 209 -18.92 12.49 20.73
C ALA A 209 -17.57 11.81 21.06
N ILE A 210 -16.45 12.48 20.75
CA ILE A 210 -15.12 11.91 21.00
C ILE A 210 -14.56 12.23 22.40
N ALA A 211 -15.23 13.07 23.21
CA ALA A 211 -14.77 13.45 24.54
C ALA A 211 -14.42 12.25 25.46
N PRO A 212 -15.15 11.12 25.45
CA PRO A 212 -14.78 9.93 26.23
C PRO A 212 -13.43 9.34 25.84
N TYR A 213 -12.98 9.55 24.62
CA TYR A 213 -11.71 9.03 24.09
C TYR A 213 -10.49 9.89 24.46
N MET A 214 -10.66 10.94 25.26
CA MET A 214 -9.52 11.60 25.94
C MET A 214 -8.77 10.60 26.82
N ASP A 215 -9.47 9.62 27.38
CA ASP A 215 -8.86 8.39 27.89
C ASP A 215 -8.66 7.40 26.73
N TRP A 216 -7.44 7.26 26.29
CA TRP A 216 -7.11 6.36 25.18
C TRP A 216 -7.44 4.89 25.46
N HIS A 217 -7.55 4.47 26.73
CA HIS A 217 -7.98 3.11 27.07
C HIS A 217 -9.45 2.88 26.67
N VAL A 218 -10.30 3.90 26.77
CA VAL A 218 -11.70 3.86 26.31
C VAL A 218 -11.73 3.71 24.79
N ALA A 219 -10.88 4.45 24.06
CA ALA A 219 -10.75 4.31 22.61
C ALA A 219 -10.30 2.90 22.21
N TRP A 220 -9.32 2.34 22.93
CA TRP A 220 -8.86 0.97 22.71
C TRP A 220 -9.99 -0.07 22.91
N GLN A 221 -10.78 0.09 23.99
CA GLN A 221 -11.94 -0.78 24.26
C GLN A 221 -13.02 -0.63 23.21
N ALA A 222 -13.22 0.57 22.66
CA ALA A 222 -14.14 0.84 21.56
C ALA A 222 -13.70 0.26 20.22
N GLY A 223 -12.46 -0.24 20.11
CA GLY A 223 -11.95 -0.90 18.91
C GLY A 223 -10.98 -0.06 18.07
N TYR A 224 -10.62 1.14 18.53
CA TYR A 224 -9.58 1.92 17.86
C TYR A 224 -8.19 1.31 18.10
N ARG A 225 -7.37 1.31 17.05
CA ARG A 225 -6.01 0.77 17.09
C ARG A 225 -5.04 1.80 16.52
N PRO A 226 -3.90 2.03 17.22
CA PRO A 226 -2.90 2.99 16.77
C PRO A 226 -2.28 2.57 15.44
N GLY A 227 -2.07 3.55 14.59
CA GLY A 227 -1.08 3.48 13.54
C GLY A 227 0.35 3.59 14.11
N PRO A 228 1.35 3.85 13.26
CA PRO A 228 2.73 4.01 13.70
C PRO A 228 2.89 5.13 14.72
N THR A 229 3.72 4.89 15.73
CA THR A 229 3.93 5.82 16.85
C THR A 229 5.25 6.60 16.78
N ASN A 230 6.00 6.42 15.69
CA ASN A 230 7.26 7.15 15.43
C ASN A 230 7.05 8.56 14.86
N THR A 231 5.81 8.97 14.65
CA THR A 231 5.41 10.31 14.20
C THR A 231 4.93 11.16 15.38
N PRO A 232 4.99 12.50 15.31
CA PRO A 232 4.49 13.38 16.39
C PRO A 232 3.00 13.17 16.72
N SER A 233 2.20 12.79 15.73
CA SER A 233 0.80 12.40 15.91
C SER A 233 0.48 11.16 15.08
N THR A 234 -0.53 10.41 15.47
CA THR A 234 -0.94 9.19 14.77
C THR A 234 -2.45 9.03 14.75
N HIS A 235 -2.93 8.42 13.67
CA HIS A 235 -4.33 8.03 13.54
C HIS A 235 -4.56 6.68 14.22
N TRP A 236 -5.56 6.63 15.08
CA TRP A 236 -6.07 5.39 15.64
C TRP A 236 -7.33 5.00 14.90
N MET A 237 -7.26 3.96 14.08
CA MET A 237 -8.34 3.56 13.19
C MET A 237 -9.29 2.57 13.85
N ASN A 238 -10.58 2.73 13.59
CA ASN A 238 -11.61 1.74 13.93
C ASN A 238 -12.09 1.05 12.66
N GLN A 239 -11.53 -0.12 12.36
CA GLN A 239 -11.81 -0.85 11.14
C GLN A 239 -13.31 -1.20 10.98
N ARG A 240 -14.03 -1.42 12.08
CA ARG A 240 -15.47 -1.67 12.03
C ARG A 240 -16.27 -0.49 11.47
N TYR A 241 -15.83 0.73 11.79
CA TYR A 241 -16.48 1.95 11.30
C TYR A 241 -16.09 2.24 9.85
N VAL A 242 -14.86 1.92 9.47
CA VAL A 242 -14.41 1.96 8.07
C VAL A 242 -15.25 0.99 7.23
N ASP A 243 -15.34 -0.27 7.65
CA ASP A 243 -16.09 -1.32 6.93
C ASP A 243 -17.60 -1.04 6.86
N ALA A 244 -18.16 -0.39 7.88
CA ALA A 244 -19.56 -0.02 7.93
C ALA A 244 -19.91 1.14 6.98
N GLY A 245 -18.91 1.90 6.51
CA GLY A 245 -19.11 2.99 5.55
C GLY A 245 -19.88 4.18 6.12
N TYR A 246 -19.73 4.48 7.41
CA TYR A 246 -20.30 5.70 7.98
C TYR A 246 -19.75 6.93 7.28
N VAL A 247 -20.63 7.87 6.95
CA VAL A 247 -20.27 9.10 6.28
C VAL A 247 -20.50 10.27 7.23
N MET A 248 -19.41 10.89 7.71
CA MET A 248 -19.46 12.06 8.62
C MET A 248 -20.38 11.90 9.83
N ASP A 249 -20.47 10.70 10.40
CA ASP A 249 -21.23 10.48 11.63
C ASP A 249 -20.34 10.77 12.85
N PRO A 250 -20.63 11.83 13.64
CA PRO A 250 -19.82 12.19 14.81
C PRO A 250 -19.71 11.07 15.86
N ASN A 251 -20.69 10.16 15.92
CA ASN A 251 -20.69 9.04 16.85
C ASN A 251 -19.84 7.86 16.39
N HIS A 252 -19.50 7.82 15.10
CA HIS A 252 -18.74 6.72 14.50
C HIS A 252 -17.59 7.23 13.61
N PRO A 253 -16.72 8.11 14.11
CA PRO A 253 -15.57 8.55 13.32
C PRO A 253 -14.67 7.36 13.04
N GLN A 254 -14.20 7.22 11.81
CA GLN A 254 -13.33 6.12 11.39
C GLN A 254 -11.97 6.17 12.06
N GLY A 255 -11.50 7.37 12.40
CA GLY A 255 -10.23 7.58 13.08
C GLY A 255 -10.32 8.59 14.23
N LEU A 256 -9.47 8.39 15.21
CA LEU A 256 -9.12 9.37 16.23
C LEU A 256 -7.67 9.77 16.03
N VAL A 257 -7.34 11.03 16.22
CA VAL A 257 -5.96 11.50 16.09
C VAL A 257 -5.39 11.81 17.45
N TYR A 258 -4.27 11.17 17.78
CA TYR A 258 -3.56 11.37 19.03
C TYR A 258 -2.18 11.98 18.78
N ALA A 259 -1.79 12.96 19.58
CA ALA A 259 -0.41 13.37 19.73
C ALA A 259 0.36 12.30 20.51
N ASN A 260 1.50 11.88 20.01
CA ASN A 260 2.41 10.94 20.67
C ASN A 260 3.31 11.73 21.61
N THR A 261 2.97 11.74 22.90
CA THR A 261 3.76 12.46 23.91
C THR A 261 4.54 11.49 24.80
N LYS A 262 5.56 12.02 25.48
CA LYS A 262 6.33 11.25 26.50
C LYS A 262 5.49 10.79 27.69
N HIS A 263 4.30 11.35 27.88
CA HIS A 263 3.37 10.98 28.94
C HIS A 263 2.23 10.06 28.45
N GLY A 264 2.23 9.70 27.18
CA GLY A 264 1.23 8.87 26.53
C GLY A 264 0.45 9.61 25.43
N PRO A 265 -0.50 8.92 24.79
CA PRO A 265 -1.31 9.51 23.73
C PRO A 265 -2.27 10.58 24.26
N VAL A 266 -2.30 11.74 23.61
CA VAL A 266 -3.23 12.84 23.92
C VAL A 266 -4.14 13.06 22.71
N LEU A 267 -5.47 12.96 22.91
CA LEU A 267 -6.44 13.15 21.85
C LEU A 267 -6.40 14.60 21.33
N ILE A 268 -6.21 14.78 20.02
CA ILE A 268 -6.15 16.10 19.39
C ILE A 268 -7.23 16.29 18.31
N GLY A 269 -7.91 15.22 17.88
CA GLY A 269 -8.97 15.32 16.88
C GLY A 269 -9.59 13.99 16.49
N ALA A 270 -10.51 14.07 15.56
CA ALA A 270 -11.12 12.93 14.88
C ALA A 270 -10.89 13.03 13.37
N MET A 271 -11.11 11.92 12.69
CA MET A 271 -11.03 11.80 11.24
C MET A 271 -12.22 11.02 10.71
N PHE A 272 -12.92 11.60 9.75
CA PHE A 272 -13.87 10.90 8.90
C PHE A 272 -13.14 10.43 7.65
N GLN A 273 -13.48 9.24 7.14
CA GLN A 273 -12.86 8.66 5.96
C GLN A 273 -13.91 8.04 5.04
N MET A 274 -13.76 8.29 3.75
CA MET A 274 -14.57 7.63 2.73
C MET A 274 -14.03 6.23 2.42
N GLN A 275 -14.79 5.42 1.71
CA GLN A 275 -14.40 4.03 1.41
C GLN A 275 -13.51 3.89 0.17
N HIS A 276 -13.61 4.82 -0.77
CA HIS A 276 -12.94 4.71 -2.07
C HIS A 276 -12.16 5.97 -2.43
N LEU A 277 -11.02 5.77 -3.08
CA LEU A 277 -10.22 6.85 -3.66
C LEU A 277 -11.07 7.67 -4.64
N GLY A 278 -10.85 8.99 -4.64
CA GLY A 278 -11.58 9.93 -5.50
C GLY A 278 -13.04 10.18 -5.10
N GLN A 279 -13.55 9.46 -4.11
CA GLN A 279 -14.90 9.67 -3.59
C GLN A 279 -14.87 10.65 -2.42
N PHE A 280 -14.93 11.93 -2.69
CA PHE A 280 -15.03 12.94 -1.65
C PHE A 280 -16.41 12.90 -0.97
N GLY A 281 -16.41 13.17 0.35
CA GLY A 281 -17.62 13.15 1.16
C GLY A 281 -18.46 14.43 1.03
N PRO A 282 -19.57 14.50 1.80
CA PRO A 282 -20.39 15.70 1.88
C PRO A 282 -19.59 16.91 2.36
N ASP A 283 -19.93 18.07 1.85
CA ASP A 283 -19.26 19.33 2.11
C ASP A 283 -20.23 20.35 2.78
N PRO A 284 -20.62 20.11 4.04
CA PRO A 284 -21.59 20.99 4.70
C PRO A 284 -21.04 22.38 5.01
N GLY A 285 -19.75 22.49 5.23
CA GLY A 285 -19.07 23.75 5.52
C GLY A 285 -18.48 24.43 4.30
N GLY A 286 -18.64 23.86 3.09
CA GLY A 286 -18.03 24.39 1.87
C GLY A 286 -16.52 24.60 2.03
N PRO A 287 -15.99 25.81 1.78
CA PRO A 287 -14.56 26.08 1.88
C PRO A 287 -13.93 25.82 3.26
N LEU A 288 -14.75 25.66 4.30
CA LEU A 288 -14.26 25.41 5.67
C LEU A 288 -13.99 23.94 5.95
N THR A 289 -14.65 23.01 5.25
CA THR A 289 -14.54 21.57 5.46
C THR A 289 -13.81 20.93 4.29
N ALA A 290 -12.48 20.88 4.38
CA ALA A 290 -11.63 20.43 3.29
C ALA A 290 -11.37 18.91 3.38
N TRP A 291 -12.05 18.13 2.53
CA TRP A 291 -11.68 16.76 2.27
C TRP A 291 -10.37 16.70 1.49
N HIS A 292 -9.53 15.76 1.86
CA HIS A 292 -8.29 15.49 1.15
C HIS A 292 -8.02 13.98 1.13
N GLU A 293 -7.35 13.50 0.08
CA GLU A 293 -6.88 12.13 -0.02
C GLU A 293 -5.36 12.09 -0.17
N HIS A 294 -4.75 11.02 0.29
CA HIS A 294 -3.33 10.80 0.14
C HIS A 294 -3.09 9.72 -0.91
N GLN A 295 -2.36 10.08 -1.95
CA GLN A 295 -1.95 9.17 -3.02
C GLN A 295 -0.45 8.82 -2.94
N ASN A 296 0.18 9.02 -1.75
CA ASN A 296 1.63 9.00 -1.64
C ASN A 296 2.15 8.75 -0.21
N ILE A 297 1.49 7.91 0.54
CA ILE A 297 1.99 7.48 1.84
C ILE A 297 2.93 6.30 1.65
N CYS A 298 4.21 6.49 1.98
CA CYS A 298 5.22 5.44 1.87
C CYS A 298 5.32 4.65 3.18
N PHE A 299 5.01 3.38 3.14
CA PHE A 299 5.23 2.46 4.26
C PHE A 299 6.57 1.77 4.12
N THR A 300 7.46 1.97 5.09
CA THR A 300 8.77 1.32 5.14
C THR A 300 8.78 0.24 6.23
N PRO A 301 9.76 -0.70 6.22
CA PRO A 301 9.94 -1.65 7.32
C PRO A 301 10.21 -0.99 8.68
N PHE A 302 10.52 0.31 8.69
CA PHE A 302 10.82 1.09 9.89
C PHE A 302 9.65 1.96 10.36
N GLY A 303 8.54 1.94 9.63
CA GLY A 303 7.34 2.71 9.92
C GLY A 303 6.76 3.42 8.70
N PHE A 304 5.72 4.23 8.94
CA PHE A 304 5.20 5.11 7.89
C PHE A 304 6.12 6.32 7.79
N GLU A 305 6.56 6.61 6.58
CA GLU A 305 7.13 7.88 6.24
C GLU A 305 6.15 8.57 5.32
N PHE A 306 5.55 9.67 5.81
CA PHE A 306 4.76 10.53 4.96
C PHE A 306 5.71 11.20 3.99
N SER A 307 5.45 10.96 2.71
CA SER A 307 6.08 11.63 1.58
C SER A 307 7.61 11.58 1.47
N LEU A 308 8.13 10.41 1.24
CA LEU A 308 9.28 10.33 0.36
C LEU A 308 8.75 10.51 -1.08
N MET A 309 8.28 11.72 -1.40
CA MET A 309 7.88 12.01 -2.77
C MET A 309 9.11 12.23 -3.60
N THR A 310 9.41 11.25 -4.41
CA THR A 310 10.22 11.51 -5.60
C THR A 310 9.45 12.49 -6.50
N PRO A 311 10.11 13.26 -7.38
CA PRO A 311 9.42 14.06 -8.38
C PRO A 311 8.50 13.28 -9.32
N THR A 312 8.60 11.95 -9.26
CA THR A 312 7.72 11.01 -9.95
C THR A 312 6.57 10.53 -9.07
N SER A 313 6.40 11.08 -7.85
CA SER A 313 5.37 10.69 -6.88
C SER A 313 5.39 9.18 -6.55
N THR A 314 6.58 8.62 -6.38
CA THR A 314 6.78 7.20 -6.06
C THR A 314 7.49 7.04 -4.74
N CYS A 315 7.14 5.98 -4.04
CA CYS A 315 7.87 5.58 -2.85
C CYS A 315 9.22 4.96 -3.19
N PRO A 316 10.20 5.09 -2.28
CA PRO A 316 11.51 4.47 -2.45
C PRO A 316 11.43 2.94 -2.42
N LEU A 317 12.43 2.28 -2.96
CA LEU A 317 12.54 0.82 -2.98
C LEU A 317 12.49 0.22 -1.58
N GLY A 318 11.65 -0.78 -1.38
CA GLY A 318 11.38 -1.35 -0.07
C GLY A 318 10.33 -0.59 0.73
N ALA A 319 9.88 0.55 0.24
CA ALA A 319 8.68 1.20 0.73
C ALA A 319 7.48 0.83 -0.12
N ILE A 320 6.32 0.81 0.51
CA ILE A 320 5.03 0.57 -0.12
C ILE A 320 4.32 1.90 -0.19
N ASP A 321 3.86 2.27 -1.37
CA ASP A 321 2.96 3.41 -1.55
C ASP A 321 1.55 3.00 -1.15
N ILE A 322 1.02 3.64 -0.13
CA ILE A 322 -0.33 3.43 0.37
C ILE A 322 -1.14 4.67 0.07
N SER A 323 -2.14 4.52 -0.77
CA SER A 323 -3.14 5.56 -0.97
C SER A 323 -4.20 5.45 0.13
N ALA A 324 -4.54 6.58 0.74
CA ALA A 324 -5.64 6.67 1.70
C ALA A 324 -6.83 7.38 1.07
N PRO A 325 -8.04 6.78 1.14
CA PRO A 325 -9.25 7.41 0.66
C PRO A 325 -9.50 8.80 1.26
N PRO A 326 -10.32 9.64 0.63
CA PRO A 326 -10.60 10.98 1.12
C PRO A 326 -10.97 10.99 2.60
N MET A 327 -10.33 11.89 3.34
CA MET A 327 -10.54 12.08 4.76
C MET A 327 -10.78 13.55 5.10
N LEU A 328 -11.48 13.76 6.20
CA LEU A 328 -11.75 15.07 6.78
C LEU A 328 -11.36 15.04 8.26
N HIS A 329 -10.43 15.89 8.64
CA HIS A 329 -10.04 16.06 10.05
C HIS A 329 -10.96 17.02 10.78
N VAL A 330 -11.17 16.75 12.08
CA VAL A 330 -11.81 17.67 13.03
C VAL A 330 -10.88 17.84 14.23
N TRP A 331 -10.12 18.92 14.24
CA TRP A 331 -9.16 19.23 15.30
C TRP A 331 -9.86 19.86 16.50
N ILE A 332 -9.86 19.21 17.67
CA ILE A 332 -10.47 19.71 18.91
C ILE A 332 -9.51 20.54 19.74
N VAL A 333 -8.27 20.67 19.32
CA VAL A 333 -7.26 21.56 19.89
C VAL A 333 -7.12 22.80 19.03
N GLY A 334 -6.67 23.91 19.60
CA GLY A 334 -6.51 25.15 18.84
C GLY A 334 -5.51 25.00 17.70
N ASN A 335 -5.97 24.90 16.48
CA ASN A 335 -5.15 24.83 15.27
C ASN A 335 -5.19 26.18 14.53
N PRO A 336 -4.06 26.85 14.29
CA PRO A 336 -4.02 28.16 13.64
C PRO A 336 -4.65 28.20 12.23
N THR A 337 -4.63 27.07 11.52
CA THR A 337 -5.19 26.91 10.18
C THR A 337 -6.65 26.51 10.18
N GLY A 338 -7.27 26.40 11.36
CA GLY A 338 -8.68 26.08 11.53
C GLY A 338 -8.97 24.65 11.97
N PRO A 339 -10.20 24.40 12.44
CA PRO A 339 -10.57 23.10 13.01
C PRO A 339 -10.72 21.98 11.96
N PHE A 340 -10.81 22.32 10.69
CA PHE A 340 -10.94 21.34 9.59
C PHE A 340 -9.75 21.38 8.62
N ALA A 341 -8.64 21.98 9.07
CA ALA A 341 -7.44 21.99 8.25
C ALA A 341 -6.95 20.55 7.95
N VAL A 342 -6.33 20.37 6.80
CA VAL A 342 -5.72 19.10 6.39
C VAL A 342 -4.73 18.62 7.44
N ASP A 343 -3.95 19.58 7.99
CA ASP A 343 -2.90 19.31 8.97
C ASP A 343 -3.13 19.98 10.30
N ILE A 344 -2.60 19.36 11.35
CA ILE A 344 -2.35 20.02 12.62
C ILE A 344 -1.02 20.77 12.55
N ASP A 345 -0.99 22.00 13.05
CA ASP A 345 0.26 22.76 13.15
C ASP A 345 1.26 22.02 14.08
N PRO A 346 2.48 21.75 13.60
CA PRO A 346 3.50 21.04 14.39
C PRO A 346 3.84 21.74 15.72
N GLY A 347 3.70 23.05 15.79
CA GLY A 347 3.89 23.83 17.01
C GLY A 347 2.83 23.52 18.08
N VAL A 348 1.62 23.16 17.66
CA VAL A 348 0.55 22.73 18.58
C VAL A 348 0.92 21.40 19.22
N VAL A 349 1.31 20.40 18.39
CA VAL A 349 1.72 19.09 18.88
C VAL A 349 2.92 19.18 19.81
N LYS A 350 3.91 20.01 19.46
CA LYS A 350 5.09 20.26 20.31
C LYS A 350 4.74 20.89 21.64
N LYS A 351 3.78 21.80 21.70
CA LYS A 351 3.32 22.39 22.96
C LYS A 351 2.64 21.34 23.85
N ILE A 352 1.80 20.47 23.26
CA ILE A 352 1.14 19.38 23.98
C ILE A 352 2.15 18.42 24.61
N ASP A 353 3.25 18.11 23.93
CA ASP A 353 4.31 17.23 24.47
C ASP A 353 5.11 17.89 25.60
N GLN A 354 5.06 19.21 25.74
CA GLN A 354 5.75 19.95 26.80
C GLN A 354 4.94 20.11 28.08
N THR A 355 3.63 19.88 28.03
CA THR A 355 2.72 19.95 29.19
C THR A 355 2.55 18.60 29.86
#